data_491f20cb21b54e9339144bd9ce5c5842
#
_entry.id   491f20cb21b54e9339144bd9ce5c5842
#
_cell.length_a   1.000
_cell.length_b   1.000
_cell.length_c   1.000
_cell.angle_alpha   90.00
_cell.angle_beta   90.00
_cell.angle_gamma   90.00
#
_symmetry.space_group_name_H-M   'P 1'
#
loop_
_entity.id
_entity.type
_entity.pdbx_description
1 polymer ?
#
loop_
_entity_poly.entity_id
_entity_poly.type
_entity_poly.pdbx_seq_one_letter_code
_entity_poly.pdbx_strand_id
1 'polypeptide(L)'
;MGVSNFNGMDFKDSPKHPVWKRWVRFRAEDGKIYGGEPVNPDIDVGQAIEKNVEVLVKVVAGNSAFDYDTSFTGEIKAIDKLLSPVSQIEAGTVRCVGLNYKEHAAEMKLTLPNTPTVFLKASTCIASASEPIILPSNVDYDEADYEVELAIVIGRKCKNVSVAEAADYVLGYAVANDVTARKHQEKTSQWSYAKGMDGFCPLGPCIVSTEQIPDASVLNLKTRLNGKIMQNGSADDMIFSIPEIVSYVSQGHTLLPGTVIITGTPCGIGISQSPPQFLQPGDELRISISHGLGTQICPIARG
;
A
#
# COMPACT_ATOMS: atom_id res chain seq x y z
N MET A 1 -15.57 -22.79 24.84
CA MET A 1 -15.75 -22.23 23.51
C MET A 1 -14.38 -22.23 22.86
N GLY A 2 -14.17 -23.09 21.88
CA GLY A 2 -12.85 -23.35 21.33
C GLY A 2 -12.37 -22.20 20.49
N VAL A 3 -11.17 -21.72 20.79
CA VAL A 3 -10.40 -20.87 19.88
C VAL A 3 -10.10 -21.74 18.66
N SER A 4 -10.71 -21.42 17.52
CA SER A 4 -10.42 -22.11 16.26
C SER A 4 -8.93 -21.93 15.96
N ASN A 5 -8.22 -23.05 15.96
CA ASN A 5 -6.81 -23.09 15.58
C ASN A 5 -6.65 -22.62 14.15
N PHE A 6 -5.98 -21.47 13.94
CA PHE A 6 -5.43 -21.04 12.66
C PHE A 6 -4.33 -21.97 12.13
N ASN A 7 -4.15 -23.14 12.73
CA ASN A 7 -3.08 -24.12 12.45
C ASN A 7 -3.38 -25.10 11.30
N GLY A 8 -4.44 -24.85 10.51
CA GLY A 8 -4.86 -25.81 9.47
C GLY A 8 -4.33 -25.54 8.05
N MET A 9 -3.67 -24.42 7.79
CA MET A 9 -3.04 -24.15 6.49
C MET A 9 -1.53 -24.30 6.63
N ASP A 10 -0.98 -25.38 6.09
CA ASP A 10 0.46 -25.57 5.98
C ASP A 10 0.97 -24.82 4.74
N PHE A 11 1.39 -23.57 4.96
CA PHE A 11 1.89 -22.67 3.91
C PHE A 11 3.29 -23.04 3.39
N LYS A 12 3.87 -24.16 3.84
CA LYS A 12 5.22 -24.58 3.42
C LYS A 12 5.33 -24.93 1.93
N ASP A 13 4.22 -25.37 1.34
CA ASP A 13 4.17 -25.85 -0.05
C ASP A 13 3.57 -24.83 -1.03
N SER A 14 3.31 -23.59 -0.59
CA SER A 14 2.80 -22.54 -1.49
C SER A 14 3.86 -22.15 -2.51
N PRO A 15 3.52 -22.06 -3.82
CA PRO A 15 4.47 -21.64 -4.84
C PRO A 15 5.03 -20.24 -4.51
N LYS A 16 6.32 -20.03 -4.81
CA LYS A 16 7.00 -18.75 -4.59
C LYS A 16 6.36 -17.60 -5.40
N HIS A 17 5.76 -17.93 -6.53
CA HIS A 17 5.34 -16.98 -7.54
C HIS A 17 3.88 -17.20 -7.91
N PRO A 18 3.06 -16.14 -7.95
CA PRO A 18 1.68 -16.24 -8.38
C PRO A 18 1.60 -16.46 -9.90
N VAL A 19 0.46 -16.97 -10.39
CA VAL A 19 0.20 -17.13 -11.84
C VAL A 19 0.06 -15.80 -12.59
N TRP A 20 -0.18 -14.71 -11.85
CA TRP A 20 -0.34 -13.36 -12.36
C TRP A 20 0.93 -12.51 -12.15
N LYS A 21 1.14 -11.55 -13.02
CA LYS A 21 2.22 -10.56 -12.92
C LYS A 21 1.79 -9.30 -12.20
N ARG A 22 0.53 -8.89 -12.44
CA ARG A 22 -0.11 -7.74 -11.83
C ARG A 22 -1.50 -8.17 -11.36
N TRP A 23 -1.78 -7.95 -10.09
CA TRP A 23 -3.06 -8.30 -9.49
C TRP A 23 -3.92 -7.07 -9.26
N VAL A 24 -5.16 -7.13 -9.74
CA VAL A 24 -6.22 -6.20 -9.37
C VAL A 24 -7.36 -6.95 -8.70
N ARG A 25 -8.01 -6.33 -7.74
CA ARG A 25 -9.23 -6.81 -7.10
C ARG A 25 -10.35 -5.83 -7.39
N PHE A 26 -11.51 -6.32 -7.85
CA PHE A 26 -12.55 -5.47 -8.36
C PHE A 26 -13.94 -6.11 -8.22
N ARG A 27 -14.99 -5.28 -8.25
CA ARG A 27 -16.34 -5.72 -8.47
C ARG A 27 -16.65 -5.55 -9.96
N ALA A 28 -17.26 -6.58 -10.55
CA ALA A 28 -17.77 -6.54 -11.92
C ALA A 28 -19.26 -6.14 -11.95
N GLU A 29 -19.81 -5.92 -13.15
CA GLU A 29 -21.21 -5.51 -13.35
C GLU A 29 -22.22 -6.52 -12.76
N ASP A 30 -21.85 -7.80 -12.64
CA ASP A 30 -22.70 -8.82 -12.00
C ASP A 30 -22.73 -8.71 -10.45
N GLY A 31 -22.09 -7.69 -9.89
CA GLY A 31 -22.03 -7.38 -8.47
C GLY A 31 -21.04 -8.24 -7.68
N LYS A 32 -20.40 -9.24 -8.30
CA LYS A 32 -19.46 -10.14 -7.63
C LYS A 32 -18.04 -9.54 -7.61
N ILE A 33 -17.28 -9.98 -6.61
CA ILE A 33 -15.86 -9.60 -6.47
C ILE A 33 -15.01 -10.66 -7.15
N TYR A 34 -14.07 -10.16 -7.95
CA TYR A 34 -13.08 -10.95 -8.67
C TYR A 34 -11.68 -10.42 -8.42
N GLY A 35 -10.70 -11.29 -8.69
CA GLY A 35 -9.32 -10.90 -8.80
C GLY A 35 -8.71 -11.41 -10.10
N GLY A 36 -7.66 -10.75 -10.55
CA GLY A 36 -7.01 -11.18 -11.78
C GLY A 36 -5.99 -10.20 -12.31
N GLU A 37 -5.57 -10.42 -13.56
CA GLU A 37 -4.55 -9.65 -14.24
C GLU A 37 -5.17 -8.78 -15.34
N PRO A 38 -4.87 -7.47 -15.40
CA PRO A 38 -5.28 -6.63 -16.51
C PRO A 38 -4.86 -7.22 -17.86
N VAL A 39 -5.78 -7.25 -18.84
CA VAL A 39 -5.49 -7.77 -20.20
C VAL A 39 -4.39 -6.96 -20.85
N ASN A 40 -4.43 -5.64 -20.71
CA ASN A 40 -3.34 -4.76 -21.17
C ASN A 40 -2.28 -4.67 -20.07
N PRO A 41 -1.06 -5.22 -20.27
CA PRO A 41 -0.01 -5.22 -19.25
C PRO A 41 0.54 -3.83 -18.92
N ASP A 42 0.39 -2.87 -19.85
CA ASP A 42 0.96 -1.52 -19.72
C ASP A 42 -0.04 -0.49 -19.18
N ILE A 43 -1.30 -0.89 -18.96
CA ILE A 43 -2.34 0.03 -18.50
C ILE A 43 -2.06 0.54 -17.09
N ASP A 44 -2.10 1.85 -16.88
CA ASP A 44 -2.25 2.42 -15.54
C ASP A 44 -3.72 2.33 -15.13
N VAL A 45 -4.03 1.37 -14.28
CA VAL A 45 -5.41 1.03 -13.89
C VAL A 45 -6.11 2.23 -13.23
N GLY A 46 -5.41 2.97 -12.36
CA GLY A 46 -6.02 4.11 -11.68
C GLY A 46 -6.36 5.24 -12.65
N GLN A 47 -5.45 5.57 -13.57
CA GLN A 47 -5.70 6.59 -14.59
C GLN A 47 -6.78 6.16 -15.59
N ALA A 48 -6.86 4.88 -15.91
CA ALA A 48 -7.89 4.37 -16.81
C ALA A 48 -9.28 4.50 -16.18
N ILE A 49 -9.43 4.12 -14.91
CA ILE A 49 -10.68 4.27 -14.16
C ILE A 49 -11.12 5.75 -14.09
N GLU A 50 -10.20 6.65 -13.75
CA GLU A 50 -10.50 8.09 -13.70
C GLU A 50 -11.01 8.64 -15.05
N LYS A 51 -10.41 8.18 -16.14
CA LYS A 51 -10.77 8.60 -17.50
C LYS A 51 -11.97 7.86 -18.08
N ASN A 52 -12.63 7.02 -17.29
CA ASN A 52 -13.71 6.13 -17.73
C ASN A 52 -13.30 5.25 -18.93
N VAL A 53 -12.03 4.84 -18.97
CA VAL A 53 -11.54 3.85 -19.94
C VAL A 53 -11.82 2.46 -19.36
N GLU A 54 -12.45 1.60 -20.16
CA GLU A 54 -12.75 0.23 -19.76
C GLU A 54 -11.45 -0.54 -19.48
N VAL A 55 -11.38 -1.17 -18.31
CA VAL A 55 -10.28 -2.03 -17.91
C VAL A 55 -10.76 -3.48 -17.88
N LEU A 56 -10.28 -4.27 -18.83
CA LEU A 56 -10.56 -5.70 -18.91
C LEU A 56 -9.53 -6.48 -18.12
N VAL A 57 -10.00 -7.51 -17.40
CA VAL A 57 -9.20 -8.34 -16.48
C VAL A 57 -9.38 -9.82 -16.82
N LYS A 58 -8.28 -10.53 -16.99
CA LYS A 58 -8.25 -12.01 -17.02
C LYS A 58 -8.48 -12.52 -15.63
N VAL A 59 -9.61 -13.17 -15.40
CA VAL A 59 -10.03 -13.63 -14.07
C VAL A 59 -9.17 -14.82 -13.62
N VAL A 60 -8.71 -14.76 -12.39
CA VAL A 60 -8.04 -15.87 -11.70
C VAL A 60 -9.07 -16.61 -10.84
N ALA A 61 -8.96 -17.92 -10.71
CA ALA A 61 -9.79 -18.71 -9.83
C ALA A 61 -9.58 -18.28 -8.37
N GLY A 62 -10.66 -18.08 -7.63
CA GLY A 62 -10.62 -17.43 -6.33
C GLY A 62 -10.74 -15.91 -6.43
N ASN A 63 -10.72 -15.21 -5.30
CA ASN A 63 -10.87 -13.76 -5.23
C ASN A 63 -9.80 -13.09 -4.34
N SER A 64 -8.76 -13.86 -4.00
CA SER A 64 -7.64 -13.44 -3.16
C SER A 64 -6.30 -13.57 -3.91
N ALA A 65 -5.43 -12.58 -3.75
CA ALA A 65 -4.06 -12.64 -4.25
C ALA A 65 -3.23 -13.75 -3.58
N PHE A 66 -3.72 -14.31 -2.49
CA PHE A 66 -3.05 -15.29 -1.63
C PHE A 66 -3.51 -16.73 -1.90
N ASP A 67 -4.41 -16.94 -2.85
CA ASP A 67 -4.85 -18.25 -3.31
C ASP A 67 -3.80 -18.83 -4.28
N TYR A 68 -2.87 -19.63 -3.78
CA TYR A 68 -1.69 -20.08 -4.53
C TYR A 68 -1.95 -21.19 -5.54
N ASP A 69 -2.98 -21.99 -5.33
CA ASP A 69 -3.34 -23.11 -6.23
C ASP A 69 -4.27 -22.68 -7.38
N THR A 70 -4.22 -21.39 -7.75
CA THR A 70 -5.12 -20.81 -8.72
C THR A 70 -4.54 -20.79 -10.13
N SER A 71 -5.43 -20.83 -11.12
CA SER A 71 -5.15 -20.67 -12.54
C SER A 71 -6.06 -19.60 -13.14
N PHE A 72 -5.75 -19.11 -14.33
CA PHE A 72 -6.69 -18.30 -15.07
C PHE A 72 -7.91 -19.12 -15.45
N THR A 73 -9.11 -18.59 -15.21
CA THR A 73 -10.39 -19.28 -15.49
C THR A 73 -10.72 -19.32 -16.98
N GLY A 74 -10.08 -18.48 -17.78
CA GLY A 74 -10.44 -18.19 -19.17
C GLY A 74 -11.48 -17.08 -19.32
N GLU A 75 -12.10 -16.63 -18.22
CA GLU A 75 -13.05 -15.50 -18.26
C GLU A 75 -12.29 -14.16 -18.32
N ILE A 76 -12.91 -13.21 -19.04
CA ILE A 76 -12.50 -11.80 -19.05
C ILE A 76 -13.67 -10.98 -18.54
N LYS A 77 -13.43 -10.09 -17.58
CA LYS A 77 -14.45 -9.19 -17.02
C LYS A 77 -13.95 -7.76 -16.98
N ALA A 78 -14.87 -6.81 -17.14
CA ALA A 78 -14.60 -5.39 -16.97
C ALA A 78 -14.66 -5.01 -15.47
N ILE A 79 -13.86 -4.04 -15.07
CA ILE A 79 -13.92 -3.42 -13.75
C ILE A 79 -15.11 -2.46 -13.72
N ASP A 80 -16.12 -2.76 -12.88
CA ASP A 80 -17.19 -1.81 -12.51
C ASP A 80 -16.70 -0.91 -11.36
N LYS A 81 -16.16 -1.52 -10.29
CA LYS A 81 -15.57 -0.80 -9.18
C LYS A 81 -14.23 -1.40 -8.80
N LEU A 82 -13.18 -0.58 -8.85
CA LEU A 82 -11.85 -0.96 -8.33
C LEU A 82 -11.91 -1.08 -6.80
N LEU A 83 -11.29 -2.11 -6.27
CA LEU A 83 -11.15 -2.34 -4.82
C LEU A 83 -9.68 -2.32 -4.43
N SER A 84 -9.40 -2.16 -3.14
CA SER A 84 -8.05 -2.40 -2.64
C SER A 84 -7.61 -3.82 -3.02
N PRO A 85 -6.38 -4.01 -3.53
CA PRO A 85 -5.90 -5.33 -3.96
C PRO A 85 -5.75 -6.33 -2.82
N VAL A 86 -5.63 -5.84 -1.58
CA VAL A 86 -5.70 -6.61 -0.33
C VAL A 86 -6.92 -6.10 0.44
N SER A 87 -7.80 -7.00 0.87
CA SER A 87 -8.96 -6.60 1.68
C SER A 87 -8.54 -6.25 3.10
N GLN A 88 -9.38 -5.49 3.80
CA GLN A 88 -9.19 -5.14 5.22
C GLN A 88 -9.04 -6.38 6.11
N ILE A 89 -9.76 -7.46 5.79
CA ILE A 89 -9.71 -8.73 6.55
C ILE A 89 -8.39 -9.45 6.31
N GLU A 90 -7.93 -9.52 5.07
CA GLU A 90 -6.65 -10.18 4.71
C GLU A 90 -5.45 -9.44 5.29
N ALA A 91 -5.44 -8.11 5.17
CA ALA A 91 -4.33 -7.29 5.69
C ALA A 91 -4.27 -7.33 7.22
N GLY A 92 -5.41 -7.42 7.89
CA GLY A 92 -5.47 -7.23 9.33
C GLY A 92 -4.93 -5.84 9.71
N THR A 93 -3.93 -5.80 10.54
CA THR A 93 -3.24 -4.57 10.93
C THR A 93 -2.14 -4.22 9.91
N VAL A 94 -2.17 -3.00 9.35
CA VAL A 94 -1.07 -2.49 8.52
C VAL A 94 0.13 -2.17 9.40
N ARG A 95 1.29 -2.67 9.04
CA ARG A 95 2.56 -2.33 9.70
C ARG A 95 3.23 -1.20 8.94
N CYS A 96 3.78 -0.24 9.66
CA CYS A 96 4.32 0.97 9.08
C CYS A 96 5.73 1.22 9.60
N VAL A 97 6.62 1.69 8.73
CA VAL A 97 7.98 2.08 9.10
C VAL A 97 8.12 3.59 8.98
N GLY A 98 8.31 4.27 10.11
CA GLY A 98 8.53 5.72 10.14
C GLY A 98 9.98 6.08 9.87
N LEU A 99 10.19 7.26 9.24
CA LEU A 99 11.50 7.87 8.99
C LEU A 99 12.49 6.92 8.28
N ASN A 100 12.12 6.43 7.11
CA ASN A 100 12.93 5.45 6.38
C ASN A 100 13.58 5.98 5.09
N TYR A 101 13.57 7.30 4.85
CA TYR A 101 14.25 7.91 3.71
C TYR A 101 15.24 8.96 4.19
N LYS A 102 16.46 8.93 3.62
CA LYS A 102 17.57 9.81 4.04
C LYS A 102 17.26 11.28 3.77
N GLU A 103 16.72 11.58 2.58
CA GLU A 103 16.33 12.94 2.21
C GLU A 103 15.19 13.46 3.09
N HIS A 104 14.22 12.59 3.45
CA HIS A 104 13.15 12.96 4.37
C HIS A 104 13.67 13.22 5.79
N ALA A 105 14.61 12.42 6.28
CA ALA A 105 15.26 12.68 7.56
C ALA A 105 15.99 14.03 7.57
N ALA A 106 16.70 14.36 6.47
CA ALA A 106 17.37 15.64 6.29
C ALA A 106 16.37 16.82 6.23
N GLU A 107 15.25 16.68 5.49
CA GLU A 107 14.16 17.65 5.41
C GLU A 107 13.61 17.99 6.80
N MET A 108 13.35 16.97 7.62
CA MET A 108 12.84 17.09 8.99
C MET A 108 13.92 17.43 10.02
N LYS A 109 15.19 17.57 9.60
CA LYS A 109 16.36 17.83 10.47
C LYS A 109 16.53 16.80 11.58
N LEU A 110 16.19 15.53 11.26
CA LEU A 110 16.30 14.41 12.19
C LEU A 110 17.56 13.59 11.91
N THR A 111 18.11 12.99 12.96
CA THR A 111 19.19 12.01 12.82
C THR A 111 18.67 10.71 12.23
N LEU A 112 19.50 10.04 11.41
CA LEU A 112 19.14 8.74 10.86
C LEU A 112 18.96 7.72 12.00
N PRO A 113 17.84 6.98 12.01
CA PRO A 113 17.58 5.96 13.03
C PRO A 113 18.51 4.77 12.85
N ASN A 114 18.89 4.11 13.95
CA ASN A 114 19.69 2.87 13.94
C ASN A 114 18.81 1.61 13.84
N THR A 115 17.49 1.75 14.03
CA THR A 115 16.51 0.67 13.96
C THR A 115 15.21 1.21 13.35
N PRO A 116 14.45 0.38 12.60
CA PRO A 116 13.16 0.80 12.07
C PRO A 116 12.20 1.23 13.19
N THR A 117 11.63 2.42 13.07
CA THR A 117 10.51 2.85 13.93
C THR A 117 9.23 2.22 13.40
N VAL A 118 8.65 1.28 14.14
CA VAL A 118 7.44 0.55 13.71
C VAL A 118 6.23 1.08 14.45
N PHE A 119 5.17 1.39 13.70
CA PHE A 119 3.84 1.67 14.24
C PHE A 119 2.77 0.89 13.45
N LEU A 120 1.53 0.93 13.91
CA LEU A 120 0.43 0.14 13.35
C LEU A 120 -0.72 1.07 12.95
N LYS A 121 -1.39 0.70 11.83
CA LYS A 121 -2.68 1.28 11.46
C LYS A 121 -3.76 0.20 11.51
N ALA A 122 -4.96 0.56 11.95
CA ALA A 122 -6.11 -0.35 11.97
C ALA A 122 -6.46 -0.80 10.54
N SER A 123 -7.02 -1.99 10.36
CA SER A 123 -7.42 -2.50 9.04
C SER A 123 -8.44 -1.61 8.34
N THR A 124 -9.30 -0.91 9.09
CA THR A 124 -10.32 0.00 8.56
C THR A 124 -9.73 1.23 7.86
N CYS A 125 -8.42 1.51 8.06
CA CYS A 125 -7.74 2.58 7.32
C CYS A 125 -7.57 2.27 5.82
N ILE A 126 -7.62 0.98 5.43
CA ILE A 126 -7.44 0.58 4.03
C ILE A 126 -8.66 1.00 3.21
N ALA A 127 -8.40 1.73 2.12
CA ALA A 127 -9.37 2.13 1.12
C ALA A 127 -8.86 1.75 -0.29
N SER A 128 -9.75 1.84 -1.28
CA SER A 128 -9.36 1.68 -2.69
C SER A 128 -8.56 2.88 -3.19
N ALA A 129 -7.71 2.64 -4.17
CA ALA A 129 -6.89 3.64 -4.85
C ALA A 129 -7.69 4.70 -5.65
N SER A 130 -9.00 4.53 -5.77
CA SER A 130 -9.92 5.44 -6.49
C SER A 130 -11.06 5.97 -5.60
N GLU A 131 -11.07 5.64 -4.31
CA GLU A 131 -12.07 6.15 -3.38
C GLU A 131 -11.65 7.51 -2.80
N PRO A 132 -12.62 8.39 -2.47
CA PRO A 132 -12.31 9.64 -1.79
C PRO A 132 -11.65 9.40 -0.43
N ILE A 133 -10.66 10.23 -0.08
CA ILE A 133 -10.17 10.33 1.29
C ILE A 133 -11.12 11.25 2.05
N ILE A 134 -11.82 10.68 3.02
CA ILE A 134 -12.79 11.41 3.83
C ILE A 134 -12.09 11.95 5.08
N LEU A 135 -11.96 13.27 5.18
CA LEU A 135 -11.43 13.92 6.37
C LEU A 135 -12.52 13.99 7.44
N PRO A 136 -12.38 13.28 8.57
CA PRO A 136 -13.39 13.24 9.62
C PRO A 136 -13.47 14.61 10.35
N SER A 137 -14.59 14.87 11.04
CA SER A 137 -14.88 16.17 11.67
C SER A 137 -13.89 16.59 12.76
N ASN A 138 -13.18 15.60 13.36
CA ASN A 138 -12.13 15.85 14.36
C ASN A 138 -10.74 16.12 13.77
N VAL A 139 -10.60 16.13 12.44
CA VAL A 139 -9.38 16.51 11.73
C VAL A 139 -9.55 17.92 11.18
N ASP A 140 -8.69 18.85 11.60
CA ASP A 140 -8.75 20.26 11.17
C ASP A 140 -8.30 20.43 9.71
N TYR A 141 -8.62 21.57 9.09
CA TYR A 141 -8.24 21.89 7.71
C TYR A 141 -6.72 22.08 7.51
N ASP A 142 -5.98 22.29 8.58
CA ASP A 142 -4.54 22.57 8.56
C ASP A 142 -3.71 21.44 9.18
N GLU A 143 -4.16 20.17 9.00
CA GLU A 143 -3.43 19.04 9.57
C GLU A 143 -3.40 17.75 8.73
N ALA A 144 -4.31 17.56 7.79
CA ALA A 144 -4.31 16.33 6.97
C ALA A 144 -3.21 16.41 5.91
N ASP A 145 -2.31 15.44 5.92
CA ASP A 145 -1.12 15.40 5.07
C ASP A 145 -1.04 14.09 4.30
N TYR A 146 -0.35 14.10 3.17
CA TYR A 146 -0.10 12.96 2.28
C TYR A 146 1.32 12.42 2.49
N GLU A 147 1.47 11.12 2.33
CA GLU A 147 2.75 10.42 2.34
C GLU A 147 2.71 9.27 1.33
N VAL A 148 3.34 9.44 0.14
CA VAL A 148 3.51 8.30 -0.78
C VAL A 148 4.45 7.28 -0.19
N GLU A 149 4.02 6.02 -0.15
CA GLU A 149 4.83 4.93 0.36
C GLU A 149 4.79 3.71 -0.55
N LEU A 150 5.91 2.99 -0.63
CA LEU A 150 5.93 1.65 -1.17
C LEU A 150 5.34 0.69 -0.13
N ALA A 151 4.35 -0.10 -0.53
CA ALA A 151 3.80 -1.16 0.29
C ALA A 151 4.39 -2.51 -0.11
N ILE A 152 4.91 -3.25 0.86
CA ILE A 152 5.31 -4.65 0.74
C ILE A 152 4.09 -5.51 1.09
N VAL A 153 3.76 -6.48 0.25
CA VAL A 153 2.70 -7.46 0.52
C VAL A 153 3.33 -8.82 0.80
N ILE A 154 3.09 -9.33 2.01
CA ILE A 154 3.59 -10.66 2.40
C ILE A 154 2.71 -11.75 1.77
N GLY A 155 3.33 -12.68 1.08
CA GLY A 155 2.64 -13.77 0.40
C GLY A 155 2.66 -15.09 1.17
N ARG A 156 3.62 -15.30 2.04
CA ARG A 156 3.83 -16.56 2.78
C ARG A 156 3.98 -16.29 4.27
N LYS A 157 3.38 -17.16 5.09
CA LYS A 157 3.52 -17.07 6.55
C LYS A 157 4.98 -17.14 6.95
N CYS A 158 5.44 -16.18 7.74
CA CYS A 158 6.81 -16.16 8.25
C CYS A 158 6.90 -15.62 9.68
N LYS A 159 8.02 -15.94 10.33
CA LYS A 159 8.39 -15.43 11.66
C LYS A 159 9.89 -15.60 11.85
N ASN A 160 10.56 -14.62 12.46
CA ASN A 160 11.99 -14.64 12.75
C ASN A 160 12.84 -14.89 11.49
N VAL A 161 12.49 -14.24 10.40
CA VAL A 161 13.15 -14.39 9.10
C VAL A 161 14.48 -13.64 9.13
N SER A 162 15.53 -14.22 8.57
CA SER A 162 16.81 -13.51 8.34
C SER A 162 16.68 -12.54 7.16
N VAL A 163 17.57 -11.56 7.07
CA VAL A 163 17.62 -10.62 5.94
C VAL A 163 17.81 -11.36 4.61
N ALA A 164 18.63 -12.42 4.59
CA ALA A 164 18.88 -13.20 3.37
C ALA A 164 17.66 -13.98 2.87
N GLU A 165 16.75 -14.37 3.75
CA GLU A 165 15.55 -15.14 3.42
C GLU A 165 14.32 -14.24 3.18
N ALA A 166 14.36 -12.98 3.59
CA ALA A 166 13.22 -12.08 3.64
C ALA A 166 12.49 -11.93 2.30
N ALA A 167 13.22 -11.86 1.19
CA ALA A 167 12.66 -11.73 -0.16
C ALA A 167 11.75 -12.91 -0.55
N ASP A 168 12.00 -14.10 -0.02
CA ASP A 168 11.22 -15.31 -0.32
C ASP A 168 9.78 -15.26 0.23
N TYR A 169 9.49 -14.31 1.11
CA TYR A 169 8.18 -14.13 1.74
C TYR A 169 7.36 -12.98 1.15
N VAL A 170 7.98 -12.16 0.30
CA VAL A 170 7.32 -11.03 -0.36
C VAL A 170 6.61 -11.50 -1.63
N LEU A 171 5.30 -11.28 -1.72
CA LEU A 171 4.48 -11.58 -2.90
C LEU A 171 4.68 -10.53 -4.00
N GLY A 172 4.73 -9.27 -3.60
CA GLY A 172 4.83 -8.14 -4.50
C GLY A 172 4.72 -6.81 -3.78
N TYR A 173 4.57 -5.78 -4.57
CA TYR A 173 4.55 -4.38 -4.14
C TYR A 173 3.28 -3.68 -4.60
N ALA A 174 2.85 -2.68 -3.82
CA ALA A 174 1.72 -1.81 -4.16
C ALA A 174 2.04 -0.35 -3.80
N VAL A 175 1.21 0.57 -4.29
CA VAL A 175 1.25 1.97 -3.86
C VAL A 175 0.41 2.10 -2.59
N ALA A 176 0.90 2.82 -1.59
CA ALA A 176 0.14 3.22 -0.42
C ALA A 176 0.24 4.73 -0.19
N ASN A 177 -0.75 5.27 0.51
CA ASN A 177 -0.73 6.63 1.03
C ASN A 177 -0.89 6.56 2.55
N ASP A 178 0.13 6.98 3.31
CA ASP A 178 0.04 7.05 4.77
C ASP A 178 -0.53 8.42 5.21
N VAL A 179 -1.83 8.62 4.96
CA VAL A 179 -2.51 9.85 5.34
C VAL A 179 -2.35 10.09 6.84
N THR A 180 -1.95 11.32 7.18
CA THR A 180 -1.54 11.68 8.54
C THR A 180 -2.25 12.94 9.01
N ALA A 181 -2.91 12.89 10.18
CA ALA A 181 -3.40 14.06 10.90
C ALA A 181 -2.27 14.59 11.80
N ARG A 182 -1.51 15.60 11.32
CA ARG A 182 -0.27 16.07 11.95
C ARG A 182 -0.45 16.57 13.38
N LYS A 183 -1.47 17.38 13.63
CA LYS A 183 -1.74 17.88 15.01
C LYS A 183 -2.06 16.75 15.98
N HIS A 184 -2.73 15.69 15.51
CA HIS A 184 -2.96 14.49 16.31
C HIS A 184 -1.67 13.68 16.52
N GLN A 185 -0.80 13.64 15.52
CA GLN A 185 0.51 12.98 15.61
C GLN A 185 1.41 13.65 16.65
N GLU A 186 1.40 14.99 16.73
CA GLU A 186 2.23 15.74 17.65
C GLU A 186 1.78 15.65 19.12
N LYS A 187 0.49 15.33 19.37
CA LYS A 187 -0.08 15.27 20.73
C LYS A 187 0.46 14.10 21.56
N THR A 188 0.96 13.04 20.92
CA THR A 188 1.40 11.82 21.62
C THR A 188 2.61 11.21 20.94
N SER A 189 3.31 10.31 21.65
CA SER A 189 4.42 9.52 21.08
C SER A 189 3.93 8.35 20.20
N GLN A 190 2.62 8.06 20.17
CA GLN A 190 2.01 6.93 19.45
C GLN A 190 1.24 7.44 18.22
N TRP A 191 1.64 7.01 17.02
CA TRP A 191 1.11 7.53 15.76
C TRP A 191 -0.14 6.80 15.27
N SER A 192 -0.45 5.64 15.83
CA SER A 192 -1.55 4.77 15.36
C SER A 192 -2.90 5.48 15.29
N TYR A 193 -3.20 6.39 16.22
CA TYR A 193 -4.44 7.16 16.19
C TYR A 193 -4.47 8.20 15.07
N ALA A 194 -3.39 8.97 14.93
CA ALA A 194 -3.30 10.05 13.94
C ALA A 194 -3.28 9.55 12.48
N LYS A 195 -2.82 8.33 12.27
CA LYS A 195 -2.62 7.70 10.96
C LYS A 195 -3.61 6.57 10.66
N GLY A 196 -4.32 6.06 11.67
CA GLY A 196 -5.19 4.86 11.57
C GLY A 196 -6.67 5.15 11.38
N MET A 197 -7.08 6.37 11.05
CA MET A 197 -8.48 6.71 10.79
C MET A 197 -9.00 5.98 9.55
N ASP A 198 -10.31 5.78 9.47
CA ASP A 198 -10.94 5.09 8.35
C ASP A 198 -10.57 5.73 7.02
N GLY A 199 -10.14 4.91 6.06
CA GLY A 199 -9.72 5.38 4.73
C GLY A 199 -8.37 6.09 4.66
N PHE A 200 -7.60 6.21 5.75
CA PHE A 200 -6.30 6.89 5.78
C PHE A 200 -5.13 6.06 5.24
N CYS A 201 -5.42 4.92 4.59
CA CYS A 201 -4.43 4.14 3.84
C CYS A 201 -5.02 3.66 2.51
N PRO A 202 -5.26 4.54 1.53
CA PRO A 202 -5.51 4.09 0.17
C PRO A 202 -4.40 3.14 -0.28
N LEU A 203 -4.77 1.95 -0.80
CA LEU A 203 -3.84 0.90 -1.20
C LEU A 203 -4.17 0.42 -2.62
N GLY A 204 -3.16 0.23 -3.45
CA GLY A 204 -3.29 -0.17 -4.85
C GLY A 204 -2.97 0.98 -5.82
N PRO A 205 -3.38 0.90 -7.08
CA PRO A 205 -4.48 0.15 -7.70
C PRO A 205 -4.22 -1.35 -7.88
N CYS A 206 -2.98 -1.79 -7.91
CA CYS A 206 -2.63 -3.19 -8.10
C CYS A 206 -1.46 -3.62 -7.21
N ILE A 207 -1.27 -4.93 -7.09
CA ILE A 207 0.00 -5.52 -6.65
C ILE A 207 0.78 -5.91 -7.89
N VAL A 208 2.07 -5.58 -7.95
CA VAL A 208 3.01 -6.09 -8.96
C VAL A 208 3.89 -7.12 -8.29
N SER A 209 3.99 -8.31 -8.87
CA SER A 209 4.74 -9.43 -8.28
C SER A 209 6.25 -9.15 -8.23
N THR A 210 6.95 -9.78 -7.29
CA THR A 210 8.41 -9.68 -7.19
C THR A 210 9.15 -10.21 -8.42
N GLU A 211 8.53 -11.07 -9.23
CA GLU A 211 9.10 -11.50 -10.52
C GLU A 211 9.23 -10.35 -11.52
N GLN A 212 8.28 -9.41 -11.49
CA GLN A 212 8.31 -8.23 -12.36
C GLN A 212 9.21 -7.12 -11.80
N ILE A 213 9.37 -7.09 -10.47
CA ILE A 213 10.22 -6.11 -9.77
C ILE A 213 11.14 -6.88 -8.81
N PRO A 214 12.20 -7.51 -9.32
CA PRO A 214 13.13 -8.26 -8.47
C PRO A 214 13.98 -7.36 -7.57
N ASP A 215 14.17 -6.11 -7.97
CA ASP A 215 14.86 -5.08 -7.19
C ASP A 215 13.98 -3.83 -7.07
N ALA A 216 13.44 -3.60 -5.90
CA ALA A 216 12.56 -2.46 -5.66
C ALA A 216 13.30 -1.12 -5.54
N SER A 217 14.63 -1.09 -5.48
CA SER A 217 15.42 0.15 -5.44
C SER A 217 15.24 1.01 -6.70
N VAL A 218 14.88 0.38 -7.84
CA VAL A 218 14.62 1.07 -9.11
C VAL A 218 13.32 1.89 -9.12
N LEU A 219 12.50 1.77 -8.09
CA LEU A 219 11.18 2.40 -8.04
C LEU A 219 11.29 3.89 -7.73
N ASN A 220 10.49 4.68 -8.47
CA ASN A 220 10.32 6.11 -8.22
C ASN A 220 8.91 6.37 -7.66
N LEU A 221 8.87 7.08 -6.53
CA LEU A 221 7.66 7.43 -5.79
C LEU A 221 7.32 8.90 -6.03
N LYS A 222 6.08 9.20 -6.39
CA LYS A 222 5.66 10.56 -6.74
C LYS A 222 4.28 10.90 -6.20
N THR A 223 4.18 12.11 -5.63
CA THR A 223 2.91 12.73 -5.24
C THR A 223 2.68 14.00 -6.03
N ARG A 224 1.45 14.17 -6.51
CA ARG A 224 0.94 15.43 -7.06
C ARG A 224 -0.30 15.87 -6.30
N LEU A 225 -0.32 17.12 -5.91
CA LEU A 225 -1.50 17.80 -5.33
C LEU A 225 -1.94 18.88 -6.29
N ASN A 226 -3.16 18.80 -6.80
CA ASN A 226 -3.70 19.74 -7.80
C ASN A 226 -2.76 19.94 -9.00
N GLY A 227 -2.16 18.86 -9.50
CA GLY A 227 -1.21 18.86 -10.61
C GLY A 227 0.24 19.24 -10.25
N LYS A 228 0.49 19.91 -9.11
CA LYS A 228 1.83 20.26 -8.66
C LYS A 228 2.55 19.06 -8.07
N ILE A 229 3.82 18.84 -8.46
CA ILE A 229 4.66 17.79 -7.83
C ILE A 229 5.01 18.24 -6.42
N MET A 230 4.71 17.40 -5.46
CA MET A 230 4.99 17.59 -4.03
C MET A 230 6.10 16.67 -3.55
N GLN A 231 6.02 15.37 -3.88
CA GLN A 231 7.06 14.39 -3.60
C GLN A 231 7.57 13.78 -4.90
N ASN A 232 8.87 13.52 -5.00
CA ASN A 232 9.50 12.84 -6.13
C ASN A 232 10.79 12.20 -5.64
N GLY A 233 10.70 11.01 -5.06
CA GLY A 233 11.81 10.28 -4.46
C GLY A 233 12.06 8.92 -5.09
N SER A 234 13.19 8.33 -4.74
CA SER A 234 13.62 7.00 -5.16
C SER A 234 13.59 6.03 -3.98
N ALA A 235 13.16 4.80 -4.22
CA ALA A 235 13.25 3.73 -3.22
C ALA A 235 14.69 3.38 -2.83
N ASP A 236 15.68 3.75 -3.65
CA ASP A 236 17.11 3.62 -3.35
C ASP A 236 17.57 4.55 -2.18
N ASP A 237 16.78 5.60 -1.88
CA ASP A 237 17.05 6.49 -0.75
C ASP A 237 16.63 5.91 0.61
N MET A 238 16.04 4.71 0.65
CA MET A 238 15.66 4.06 1.91
C MET A 238 16.86 3.89 2.84
N ILE A 239 16.64 4.11 4.14
CA ILE A 239 17.61 3.88 5.23
C ILE A 239 17.71 2.37 5.49
N PHE A 240 16.58 1.72 5.64
CA PHE A 240 16.47 0.27 5.79
C PHE A 240 15.86 -0.32 4.52
N SER A 241 16.55 -1.27 3.92
CA SER A 241 16.09 -1.98 2.73
C SER A 241 14.86 -2.87 3.02
N ILE A 242 14.15 -3.27 1.96
CA ILE A 242 13.00 -4.17 2.08
C ILE A 242 13.33 -5.46 2.84
N PRO A 243 14.44 -6.18 2.55
CA PRO A 243 14.81 -7.36 3.31
C PRO A 243 15.06 -7.08 4.81
N GLU A 244 15.69 -5.94 5.13
CA GLU A 244 15.93 -5.55 6.52
C GLU A 244 14.61 -5.24 7.25
N ILE A 245 13.67 -4.54 6.59
CA ILE A 245 12.34 -4.25 7.14
C ILE A 245 11.59 -5.55 7.43
N VAL A 246 11.48 -6.46 6.45
CA VAL A 246 10.75 -7.73 6.61
C VAL A 246 11.40 -8.59 7.70
N SER A 247 12.72 -8.67 7.71
CA SER A 247 13.45 -9.37 8.77
C SER A 247 13.12 -8.77 10.13
N TYR A 248 13.27 -7.44 10.30
CA TYR A 248 13.04 -6.75 11.57
C TYR A 248 11.60 -6.92 12.08
N VAL A 249 10.60 -6.66 11.23
CA VAL A 249 9.17 -6.72 11.58
C VAL A 249 8.71 -8.15 11.90
N SER A 250 9.42 -9.17 11.40
CA SER A 250 9.12 -10.57 11.67
C SER A 250 9.71 -11.09 12.99
N GLN A 251 10.66 -10.38 13.62
CA GLN A 251 11.28 -10.84 14.87
C GLN A 251 10.25 -10.88 15.99
N GLY A 252 9.99 -12.06 16.53
CA GLY A 252 8.99 -12.28 17.56
C GLY A 252 7.53 -12.22 17.08
N HIS A 253 7.28 -11.73 15.86
CA HIS A 253 5.96 -11.52 15.28
C HIS A 253 5.71 -12.45 14.08
N THR A 254 4.52 -13.04 14.01
CA THR A 254 4.11 -13.79 12.82
C THR A 254 3.53 -12.80 11.79
N LEU A 255 4.07 -12.85 10.57
CA LEU A 255 3.50 -12.20 9.40
C LEU A 255 2.68 -13.25 8.63
N LEU A 256 1.40 -12.99 8.44
CA LEU A 256 0.50 -13.85 7.67
C LEU A 256 0.48 -13.43 6.20
N PRO A 257 0.11 -14.30 5.25
CA PRO A 257 -0.23 -13.88 3.90
C PRO A 257 -1.28 -12.76 3.95
N GLY A 258 -1.08 -11.72 3.14
CA GLY A 258 -1.90 -10.52 3.19
C GLY A 258 -1.38 -9.43 4.10
N THR A 259 -0.44 -9.70 5.01
CA THR A 259 0.20 -8.64 5.80
C THR A 259 0.77 -7.56 4.88
N VAL A 260 0.35 -6.31 5.09
CA VAL A 260 0.86 -5.12 4.40
C VAL A 260 1.86 -4.41 5.30
N ILE A 261 3.03 -4.08 4.74
CA ILE A 261 4.06 -3.27 5.40
C ILE A 261 4.32 -2.05 4.52
N ILE A 262 4.05 -0.85 5.00
CA ILE A 262 4.39 0.39 4.31
C ILE A 262 5.74 0.90 4.83
N THR A 263 6.58 1.40 3.89
CA THR A 263 8.03 1.45 4.08
C THR A 263 8.59 2.83 4.41
N GLY A 264 7.72 3.80 4.71
CA GLY A 264 8.11 5.20 4.88
C GLY A 264 7.98 6.00 3.60
N THR A 265 8.03 7.31 3.73
CA THR A 265 7.81 8.27 2.65
C THR A 265 9.09 9.06 2.32
N PRO A 266 9.32 9.43 1.04
CA PRO A 266 10.39 10.36 0.66
C PRO A 266 10.06 11.80 1.09
N CYS A 267 11.02 12.72 0.93
CA CYS A 267 10.85 14.15 1.19
C CYS A 267 9.71 14.78 0.36
N GLY A 268 9.22 15.95 0.79
CA GLY A 268 8.18 16.73 0.11
C GLY A 268 6.78 16.60 0.70
N ILE A 269 6.67 16.12 1.94
CA ILE A 269 5.39 16.07 2.66
C ILE A 269 4.81 17.47 2.88
N GLY A 270 3.51 17.56 3.10
CA GLY A 270 2.80 18.84 3.16
C GLY A 270 3.24 19.72 4.31
N ILE A 271 3.47 19.16 5.49
CA ILE A 271 3.93 19.93 6.66
C ILE A 271 5.32 20.56 6.48
N SER A 272 6.17 19.97 5.64
CA SER A 272 7.53 20.48 5.37
C SER A 272 7.56 21.61 4.34
N GLN A 273 6.45 21.87 3.64
CA GLN A 273 6.38 22.95 2.65
C GLN A 273 6.44 24.33 3.32
N SER A 274 6.83 25.35 2.58
CA SER A 274 6.86 26.74 3.06
C SER A 274 6.04 27.66 2.15
N PRO A 275 4.83 28.08 2.56
CA PRO A 275 4.09 27.65 3.77
C PRO A 275 3.63 26.19 3.70
N PRO A 276 3.29 25.54 4.84
CA PRO A 276 2.74 24.19 4.87
C PRO A 276 1.52 24.03 3.96
N GLN A 277 1.42 22.85 3.33
CA GLN A 277 0.35 22.52 2.36
C GLN A 277 -0.38 21.26 2.84
N PHE A 278 -1.59 21.44 3.37
CA PHE A 278 -2.43 20.33 3.84
C PHE A 278 -3.56 20.05 2.87
N LEU A 279 -4.06 18.81 2.90
CA LEU A 279 -5.16 18.34 2.07
C LEU A 279 -6.47 19.09 2.43
N GLN A 280 -7.15 19.60 1.42
CA GLN A 280 -8.41 20.34 1.56
C GLN A 280 -9.53 19.62 0.82
N PRO A 281 -10.79 19.67 1.29
CA PRO A 281 -11.92 19.22 0.50
C PRO A 281 -11.95 19.89 -0.88
N GLY A 282 -12.10 19.06 -1.91
CA GLY A 282 -12.03 19.51 -3.31
C GLY A 282 -10.66 19.37 -3.95
N ASP A 283 -9.60 19.08 -3.19
CA ASP A 283 -8.29 18.78 -3.76
C ASP A 283 -8.31 17.45 -4.53
N GLU A 284 -7.48 17.40 -5.57
CA GLU A 284 -7.12 16.16 -6.27
C GLU A 284 -5.72 15.71 -5.86
N LEU A 285 -5.66 14.56 -5.20
CA LEU A 285 -4.41 13.92 -4.81
C LEU A 285 -4.10 12.77 -5.75
N ARG A 286 -2.94 12.81 -6.43
CA ARG A 286 -2.42 11.72 -7.26
C ARG A 286 -1.12 11.21 -6.68
N ILE A 287 -1.08 9.92 -6.39
CA ILE A 287 0.09 9.21 -5.87
C ILE A 287 0.43 8.08 -6.82
N SER A 288 1.68 7.99 -7.24
CA SER A 288 2.12 6.98 -8.20
C SER A 288 3.48 6.42 -7.87
N ILE A 289 3.67 5.14 -8.21
CA ILE A 289 4.98 4.49 -8.21
C ILE A 289 5.19 3.86 -9.58
N SER A 290 6.42 3.95 -10.07
CA SER A 290 6.82 3.46 -11.40
C SER A 290 6.69 1.93 -11.55
N HIS A 291 7.09 1.39 -12.73
CA HIS A 291 7.14 -0.04 -13.03
C HIS A 291 5.79 -0.77 -12.89
N GLY A 292 4.70 -0.11 -13.31
CA GLY A 292 3.39 -0.76 -13.40
C GLY A 292 2.62 -0.86 -12.08
N LEU A 293 3.12 -0.30 -10.96
CA LEU A 293 2.35 -0.21 -9.72
C LEU A 293 1.13 0.70 -9.88
N GLY A 294 1.21 1.71 -10.77
CA GLY A 294 0.11 2.55 -11.16
C GLY A 294 -0.09 3.79 -10.29
N THR A 295 -1.24 4.43 -10.48
CA THR A 295 -1.57 5.71 -9.86
C THR A 295 -2.83 5.58 -9.00
N GLN A 296 -2.75 6.03 -7.76
CA GLN A 296 -3.92 6.33 -6.94
C GLN A 296 -4.41 7.73 -7.29
N ILE A 297 -5.71 7.90 -7.45
CA ILE A 297 -6.35 9.19 -7.69
C ILE A 297 -7.51 9.31 -6.72
N CYS A 298 -7.26 10.03 -5.64
CA CYS A 298 -8.18 10.12 -4.51
C CYS A 298 -8.62 11.59 -4.33
N PRO A 299 -9.88 11.92 -4.67
CA PRO A 299 -10.45 13.21 -4.29
C PRO A 299 -10.49 13.35 -2.77
N ILE A 300 -10.30 14.56 -2.28
CA ILE A 300 -10.42 14.85 -0.85
C ILE A 300 -11.83 15.36 -0.57
N ALA A 301 -12.49 14.79 0.43
CA ALA A 301 -13.82 15.18 0.85
C ALA A 301 -13.89 15.35 2.38
N ARG A 302 -14.95 16.00 2.86
CA ARG A 302 -15.25 16.16 4.28
C ARG A 302 -16.35 15.18 4.69
N GLY A 303 -16.17 14.50 5.85
CA GLY A 303 -17.17 13.65 6.47
C GLY A 303 -18.05 14.40 7.48
#